data_e9ea99b0ff72857cea08dfccb01be996
#
_entry.id   e9ea99b0ff72857cea08dfccb01be996
#
_cell.length_a   1.000
_cell.length_b   1.000
_cell.length_c   1.000
_cell.angle_alpha   90.00
_cell.angle_beta   90.00
_cell.angle_gamma   90.00
#
_symmetry.space_group_name_H-M   'P 1'
#
loop_
_entity.id
_entity.type
_entity.pdbx_description
1 polymer ?
#
loop_
_entity_poly.entity_id
_entity_poly.type
_entity_poly.pdbx_seq_one_letter_code
_entity_poly.pdbx_strand_id
1 'polypeptide(L)'
;MGIPLYFKTLYNDYPEIVVKNVARESTNNFLFLDLNCAIHPCCRRVMANMDYTFYKHEIMEQKMIVEIISYIEKLVALAEPSLLYIAIDGVVPIAKMLQQRERRFKSAIEKKREREIRERCGMETDSIDSWDTNAISPGTEFMEKLTGELTNWINSK
;
A
#
# COMPACT_ATOMS: atom_id res chain seq x y z
N MET A 1 13.19 -11.15 1.06
CA MET A 1 12.29 -12.24 1.46
C MET A 1 12.31 -12.35 2.97
N GLY A 2 11.17 -12.22 3.63
CA GLY A 2 11.07 -12.35 5.09
C GLY A 2 10.66 -13.76 5.49
N ILE A 3 10.92 -14.12 6.74
CA ILE A 3 10.43 -15.36 7.33
C ILE A 3 8.94 -15.18 7.64
N PRO A 4 8.04 -15.99 7.07
CA PRO A 4 6.60 -15.86 7.34
C PRO A 4 6.29 -15.96 8.83
N LEU A 5 5.47 -15.07 9.35
CA LEU A 5 5.02 -15.03 10.73
C LEU A 5 6.11 -14.82 11.80
N TYR A 6 7.37 -14.59 11.42
CA TYR A 6 8.48 -14.44 12.37
C TYR A 6 8.19 -13.36 13.43
N PHE A 7 7.81 -12.16 13.01
CA PHE A 7 7.47 -11.10 13.96
C PHE A 7 6.27 -11.47 14.86
N LYS A 8 5.27 -12.15 14.29
CA LYS A 8 4.09 -12.59 15.06
C LYS A 8 4.49 -13.62 16.12
N THR A 9 5.40 -14.54 15.80
CA THR A 9 5.93 -15.51 16.75
C THR A 9 6.68 -14.78 17.86
N LEU A 10 7.61 -13.89 17.52
CA LEU A 10 8.33 -13.09 18.51
C LEU A 10 7.38 -12.28 19.42
N TYR A 11 6.36 -11.65 18.85
CA TYR A 11 5.40 -10.90 19.62
C TYR A 11 4.55 -11.76 20.57
N ASN A 12 4.23 -12.99 20.16
CA ASN A 12 3.49 -13.93 21.02
C ASN A 12 4.35 -14.45 22.17
N ASP A 13 5.63 -14.73 21.91
CA ASP A 13 6.55 -15.28 22.89
C ASP A 13 7.11 -14.20 23.84
N TYR A 14 7.24 -12.97 23.35
CA TYR A 14 7.82 -11.81 24.04
C TYR A 14 7.00 -10.56 23.79
N PRO A 15 5.76 -10.45 24.33
CA PRO A 15 4.87 -9.31 24.07
C PRO A 15 5.47 -7.97 24.55
N GLU A 16 6.39 -7.99 25.49
CA GLU A 16 7.10 -6.83 26.04
C GLU A 16 8.04 -6.13 25.04
N ILE A 17 8.40 -6.79 23.93
CA ILE A 17 9.23 -6.17 22.89
C ILE A 17 8.49 -5.05 22.13
N VAL A 18 7.15 -4.99 22.25
CA VAL A 18 6.33 -3.93 21.65
C VAL A 18 5.92 -2.94 22.73
N VAL A 19 6.61 -1.82 22.78
CA VAL A 19 6.27 -0.74 23.70
C VAL A 19 5.26 0.18 23.02
N LYS A 20 4.11 0.38 23.67
CA LYS A 20 3.10 1.33 23.24
C LYS A 20 3.36 2.69 23.89
N ASN A 21 3.16 3.77 23.12
CA ASN A 21 3.29 5.13 23.61
C ASN A 21 4.69 5.47 24.17
N VAL A 22 5.73 5.24 23.37
CA VAL A 22 7.09 5.67 23.72
C VAL A 22 7.13 7.19 23.82
N ALA A 23 7.51 7.71 24.99
CA ALA A 23 7.77 9.12 25.17
C ALA A 23 8.96 9.53 24.28
N ARG A 24 8.88 10.69 23.64
CA ARG A 24 9.96 11.20 22.78
C ARG A 24 11.12 11.64 23.66
N GLU A 25 12.16 10.83 23.70
CA GLU A 25 13.34 11.13 24.51
C GLU A 25 14.49 11.76 23.70
N SER A 26 14.41 11.76 22.35
CA SER A 26 15.51 12.27 21.51
C SER A 26 15.03 13.30 20.48
N THR A 27 15.85 14.34 20.29
CA THR A 27 15.64 15.42 19.31
C THR A 27 16.07 15.04 17.88
N ASN A 28 16.72 13.89 17.68
CA ASN A 28 17.23 13.43 16.40
C ASN A 28 16.58 12.10 15.99
N ASN A 29 15.30 12.17 15.64
CA ASN A 29 14.58 11.01 15.14
C ASN A 29 14.69 10.93 13.62
N PHE A 30 15.10 9.79 13.08
CA PHE A 30 15.07 9.50 11.65
C PHE A 30 13.86 8.60 11.36
N LEU A 31 13.08 8.97 10.35
CA LEU A 31 11.94 8.17 9.89
C LEU A 31 12.25 7.57 8.52
N PHE A 32 12.38 6.26 8.48
CA PHE A 32 12.55 5.48 7.25
C PHE A 32 11.25 4.76 6.94
N LEU A 33 10.66 5.05 5.78
CA LEU A 33 9.40 4.48 5.34
C LEU A 33 9.62 3.58 4.12
N ASP A 34 9.34 2.28 4.26
CA ASP A 34 9.03 1.39 3.13
C ASP A 34 7.58 1.66 2.73
N LEU A 35 7.40 2.53 1.73
CA LEU A 35 6.08 3.06 1.38
C LEU A 35 5.15 2.01 0.78
N ASN A 36 5.67 0.94 0.19
CA ASN A 36 4.84 -0.10 -0.40
C ASN A 36 3.91 -0.76 0.63
N CYS A 37 4.35 -0.86 1.87
CA CYS A 37 3.51 -1.34 2.97
C CYS A 37 2.28 -0.44 3.22
N ALA A 38 2.37 0.86 2.91
CA ALA A 38 1.30 1.84 3.12
C ALA A 38 0.42 2.04 1.87
N ILE A 39 0.99 1.96 0.66
CA ILE A 39 0.26 2.19 -0.60
C ILE A 39 -0.96 1.28 -0.70
N HIS A 40 -0.80 -0.04 -0.54
CA HIS A 40 -1.90 -1.00 -0.65
C HIS A 40 -3.05 -0.76 0.34
N PRO A 41 -2.82 -0.52 1.65
CA PRO A 41 -3.89 -0.19 2.59
C PRO A 41 -4.60 1.13 2.27
N CYS A 42 -3.87 2.18 1.88
CA CYS A 42 -4.44 3.46 1.51
C CYS A 42 -5.34 3.34 0.28
N CYS A 43 -4.88 2.69 -0.79
CA CYS A 43 -5.69 2.44 -1.98
C CYS A 43 -6.96 1.64 -1.64
N ARG A 44 -6.85 0.56 -0.86
CA ARG A 44 -8.01 -0.23 -0.43
C ARG A 44 -9.02 0.58 0.38
N ARG A 45 -8.56 1.50 1.24
CA ARG A 45 -9.43 2.39 2.02
C ARG A 45 -10.22 3.32 1.12
N VAL A 46 -9.58 3.91 0.11
CA VAL A 46 -10.26 4.75 -0.88
C VAL A 46 -11.27 3.93 -1.67
N MET A 47 -10.87 2.74 -2.13
CA MET A 47 -11.75 1.83 -2.85
C MET A 47 -12.99 1.43 -2.04
N ALA A 48 -12.85 1.14 -0.77
CA ALA A 48 -13.98 0.75 0.09
C ALA A 48 -14.98 1.87 0.36
N ASN A 49 -14.55 3.13 0.21
CA ASN A 49 -15.38 4.31 0.51
C ASN A 49 -15.93 5.02 -0.74
N MET A 50 -15.65 4.49 -1.93
CA MET A 50 -16.10 5.10 -3.19
C MET A 50 -17.02 4.16 -3.96
N ASP A 51 -18.09 4.74 -4.49
CA ASP A 51 -18.95 4.04 -5.43
C ASP A 51 -18.31 4.09 -6.84
N TYR A 52 -17.90 2.93 -7.34
CA TYR A 52 -17.19 2.79 -8.62
C TYR A 52 -18.02 3.18 -9.84
N THR A 53 -19.33 3.21 -9.70
CA THR A 53 -20.24 3.52 -10.82
C THR A 53 -20.20 4.98 -11.24
N PHE A 54 -19.73 5.89 -10.36
CA PHE A 54 -19.79 7.34 -10.58
C PHE A 54 -18.43 8.00 -10.84
N TYR A 55 -17.32 7.35 -10.52
CA TYR A 55 -16.01 7.99 -10.58
C TYR A 55 -15.10 7.41 -11.66
N LYS A 56 -14.51 8.30 -12.48
CA LYS A 56 -13.46 7.92 -13.42
C LYS A 56 -12.21 7.43 -12.68
N HIS A 57 -11.48 6.49 -13.27
CA HIS A 57 -10.23 5.94 -12.69
C HIS A 57 -9.23 7.03 -12.29
N GLU A 58 -9.10 8.10 -13.07
CA GLU A 58 -8.22 9.23 -12.76
C GLU A 58 -8.55 9.93 -11.43
N ILE A 59 -9.83 10.14 -11.14
CA ILE A 59 -10.28 10.75 -9.88
C ILE A 59 -9.98 9.84 -8.71
N MET A 60 -10.14 8.53 -8.89
CA MET A 60 -9.80 7.54 -7.88
C MET A 60 -8.30 7.53 -7.60
N GLU A 61 -7.46 7.51 -8.63
CA GLU A 61 -6.01 7.55 -8.50
C GLU A 61 -5.55 8.81 -7.76
N GLN A 62 -6.11 9.98 -8.09
CA GLN A 62 -5.84 11.21 -7.36
C GLN A 62 -6.20 11.12 -5.89
N LYS A 63 -7.38 10.58 -5.54
CA LYS A 63 -7.77 10.37 -4.15
C LYS A 63 -6.87 9.38 -3.42
N MET A 64 -6.42 8.32 -4.10
CA MET A 64 -5.47 7.37 -3.56
C MET A 64 -4.12 8.05 -3.22
N ILE A 65 -3.62 8.88 -4.12
CA ILE A 65 -2.38 9.65 -3.91
C ILE A 65 -2.53 10.61 -2.74
N VAL A 66 -3.63 11.34 -2.67
CA VAL A 66 -3.92 12.24 -1.53
C VAL A 66 -3.98 11.47 -0.21
N GLU A 67 -4.62 10.30 -0.17
CA GLU A 67 -4.70 9.47 1.03
C GLU A 67 -3.32 8.95 1.46
N ILE A 68 -2.46 8.59 0.49
CA ILE A 68 -1.08 8.16 0.76
C ILE A 68 -0.28 9.31 1.36
N ILE A 69 -0.35 10.50 0.78
CA ILE A 69 0.34 11.70 1.29
C ILE A 69 -0.17 12.05 2.69
N SER A 70 -1.49 12.05 2.90
CA SER A 70 -2.09 12.29 4.22
C SER A 70 -1.62 11.27 5.28
N TYR A 71 -1.44 10.01 4.89
CA TYR A 71 -0.88 8.99 5.77
C TYR A 71 0.58 9.31 6.16
N ILE A 72 1.41 9.72 5.20
CA ILE A 72 2.80 10.14 5.47
C ILE A 72 2.82 11.36 6.39
N GLU A 73 1.99 12.37 6.14
CA GLU A 73 1.89 13.56 6.99
C GLU A 73 1.52 13.23 8.44
N LYS A 74 0.60 12.29 8.64
CA LYS A 74 0.25 11.80 10.00
C LYS A 74 1.44 11.15 10.68
N LEU A 75 2.24 10.36 9.96
CA LEU A 75 3.44 9.74 10.51
C LEU A 75 4.51 10.78 10.85
N VAL A 76 4.71 11.76 9.97
CA VAL A 76 5.66 12.87 10.18
C VAL A 76 5.22 13.70 11.39
N ALA A 77 3.94 14.04 11.51
CA ALA A 77 3.42 14.77 12.65
C ALA A 77 3.53 13.99 13.98
N LEU A 78 3.43 12.66 13.91
CA LEU A 78 3.59 11.81 15.09
C LEU A 78 5.05 11.65 15.51
N ALA A 79 5.96 11.46 14.54
CA ALA A 79 7.37 11.16 14.79
C ALA A 79 8.23 12.42 14.92
N GLU A 80 7.81 13.56 14.32
CA GLU A 80 8.57 14.81 14.22
C GLU A 80 10.06 14.56 13.85
N PRO A 81 10.31 13.86 12.72
CA PRO A 81 11.63 13.41 12.39
C PRO A 81 12.51 14.59 11.93
N SER A 82 13.80 14.55 12.28
CA SER A 82 14.82 15.45 11.71
C SER A 82 15.20 15.04 10.28
N LEU A 83 14.98 13.77 9.91
CA LEU A 83 15.18 13.23 8.57
C LEU A 83 14.03 12.28 8.22
N LEU A 84 13.41 12.51 7.08
CA LEU A 84 12.44 11.60 6.46
C LEU A 84 13.08 10.94 5.24
N TYR A 85 13.10 9.61 5.20
CA TYR A 85 13.52 8.83 4.05
C TYR A 85 12.38 7.94 3.58
N ILE A 86 11.95 8.11 2.33
CA ILE A 86 10.87 7.33 1.73
C ILE A 86 11.45 6.43 0.65
N ALA A 87 11.24 5.12 0.80
CA ALA A 87 11.62 4.13 -0.19
C ALA A 87 10.38 3.56 -0.89
N ILE A 88 10.44 3.46 -2.21
CA ILE A 88 9.42 2.82 -3.05
C ILE A 88 10.09 1.68 -3.81
N ASP A 89 9.42 0.54 -3.91
CA ASP A 89 9.93 -0.63 -4.64
C ASP A 89 10.21 -0.28 -6.10
N GLY A 90 11.44 -0.52 -6.52
CA GLY A 90 11.87 -0.45 -7.92
C GLY A 90 11.74 -1.78 -8.64
N VAL A 91 12.35 -1.86 -9.84
CA VAL A 91 12.42 -3.08 -10.64
C VAL A 91 13.21 -4.14 -9.88
N VAL A 92 12.62 -5.32 -9.77
CA VAL A 92 13.19 -6.44 -9.02
C VAL A 92 14.10 -7.31 -9.89
N PRO A 93 15.06 -8.05 -9.31
CA PRO A 93 15.86 -9.05 -10.04
C PRO A 93 15.00 -10.11 -10.71
N ILE A 94 15.49 -10.69 -11.81
CA ILE A 94 14.76 -11.65 -12.64
C ILE A 94 14.16 -12.81 -11.83
N ALA A 95 14.90 -13.37 -10.86
CA ALA A 95 14.41 -14.45 -10.00
C ALA A 95 13.17 -14.04 -9.19
N LYS A 96 13.14 -12.81 -8.68
CA LYS A 96 11.97 -12.28 -7.93
C LYS A 96 10.83 -11.91 -8.88
N MET A 97 11.13 -11.54 -10.14
CA MET A 97 10.12 -11.32 -11.17
C MET A 97 9.29 -12.57 -11.46
N LEU A 98 9.92 -13.72 -11.58
CA LEU A 98 9.24 -14.99 -11.80
C LEU A 98 8.27 -15.30 -10.63
N GLN A 99 8.75 -15.17 -9.41
CA GLN A 99 7.92 -15.36 -8.21
C GLN A 99 6.74 -14.39 -8.15
N GLN A 100 6.96 -13.11 -8.47
CA GLN A 100 5.89 -12.11 -8.52
C GLN A 100 4.87 -12.43 -9.60
N ARG A 101 5.32 -12.88 -10.78
CA ARG A 101 4.46 -13.28 -11.90
C ARG A 101 3.56 -14.45 -11.53
N GLU A 102 4.10 -15.49 -10.89
CA GLU A 102 3.32 -16.62 -10.39
C GLU A 102 2.27 -16.19 -9.35
N ARG A 103 2.66 -15.33 -8.41
CA ARG A 103 1.74 -14.80 -7.40
C ARG A 103 0.59 -14.02 -8.03
N ARG A 104 0.87 -13.16 -9.02
CA ARG A 104 -0.15 -12.39 -9.74
C ARG A 104 -1.09 -13.31 -10.51
N PHE A 105 -0.54 -14.31 -11.17
CA PHE A 105 -1.34 -15.29 -11.90
C PHE A 105 -2.28 -16.07 -10.96
N LYS A 106 -1.77 -16.55 -9.82
CA LYS A 106 -2.61 -17.20 -8.80
C LYS A 106 -3.70 -16.27 -8.29
N SER A 107 -3.38 -15.01 -7.96
CA SER A 107 -4.36 -14.03 -7.51
C SER A 107 -5.44 -13.74 -8.56
N ALA A 108 -5.08 -13.69 -9.84
CA ALA A 108 -6.06 -13.50 -10.92
C ALA A 108 -7.02 -14.70 -11.04
N ILE A 109 -6.50 -15.93 -10.91
CA ILE A 109 -7.33 -17.15 -10.91
C ILE A 109 -8.26 -17.19 -9.70
N GLU A 110 -7.74 -16.83 -8.50
CA GLU A 110 -8.54 -16.80 -7.27
C GLU A 110 -9.69 -15.78 -7.37
N LYS A 111 -9.40 -14.57 -7.84
CA LYS A 111 -10.44 -13.55 -8.09
C LYS A 111 -11.49 -14.02 -9.06
N LYS A 112 -11.09 -14.68 -10.15
CA LYS A 112 -12.04 -15.25 -11.13
C LYS A 112 -12.94 -16.31 -10.50
N ARG A 113 -12.37 -17.22 -9.71
CA ARG A 113 -13.13 -18.27 -9.00
C ARG A 113 -14.09 -17.67 -7.98
N GLU A 114 -13.62 -16.70 -7.20
CA GLU A 114 -14.46 -16.00 -6.21
C GLU A 114 -15.66 -15.34 -6.89
N ARG A 115 -15.44 -14.68 -8.03
CA ARG A 115 -16.50 -14.08 -8.82
C ARG A 115 -17.50 -15.13 -9.31
N GLU A 116 -17.04 -16.23 -9.89
CA GLU A 116 -17.90 -17.32 -10.34
C GLU A 116 -18.75 -17.91 -9.19
N ILE A 117 -18.17 -18.02 -7.99
CA ILE A 117 -18.90 -18.49 -6.80
C ILE A 117 -19.95 -17.47 -6.38
N ARG A 118 -19.63 -16.19 -6.32
CA ARG A 118 -20.59 -15.12 -5.97
C ARG A 118 -21.75 -15.08 -6.96
N GLU A 119 -21.47 -15.14 -8.26
CA GLU A 119 -22.50 -15.21 -9.31
C GLU A 119 -23.45 -16.42 -9.11
N ARG A 120 -22.90 -17.59 -8.80
CA ARG A 120 -23.71 -18.80 -8.52
C ARG A 120 -24.54 -18.69 -7.24
N CYS A 121 -24.04 -17.94 -6.25
CA CYS A 121 -24.76 -17.69 -5.00
C CYS A 121 -25.76 -16.54 -5.10
N GLY A 122 -25.94 -15.91 -6.26
CA GLY A 122 -26.82 -14.76 -6.45
C GLY A 122 -26.39 -13.52 -5.67
N MET A 123 -25.10 -13.44 -5.31
CA MET A 123 -24.53 -12.27 -4.67
C MET A 123 -24.15 -11.22 -5.73
N GLU A 124 -24.25 -9.95 -5.37
CA GLU A 124 -23.74 -8.88 -6.22
C GLU A 124 -22.23 -9.09 -6.43
N THR A 125 -21.82 -9.10 -7.69
CA THR A 125 -20.41 -9.12 -8.05
C THR A 125 -19.94 -7.69 -8.16
N ASP A 126 -18.74 -7.42 -7.64
CA ASP A 126 -18.08 -6.12 -7.81
C ASP A 126 -18.12 -5.74 -9.30
N SER A 127 -18.42 -4.47 -9.56
CA SER A 127 -18.52 -3.97 -10.93
C SER A 127 -17.25 -4.33 -11.73
N ILE A 128 -17.42 -4.63 -13.02
CA ILE A 128 -16.34 -5.00 -13.95
C ILE A 128 -15.23 -3.91 -13.99
N ASP A 129 -15.57 -2.71 -13.57
CA ASP A 129 -14.71 -1.52 -13.56
C ASP A 129 -13.95 -1.27 -12.25
N SER A 130 -13.85 -2.26 -11.35
CA SER A 130 -13.04 -2.06 -10.15
C SER A 130 -11.57 -1.81 -10.54
N TRP A 131 -10.99 -0.77 -9.96
CA TRP A 131 -9.58 -0.42 -10.19
C TRP A 131 -8.64 -1.60 -9.90
N ASP A 132 -7.72 -1.90 -10.82
CA ASP A 132 -6.82 -3.05 -10.66
C ASP A 132 -5.65 -2.73 -9.73
N THR A 133 -5.61 -3.39 -8.59
CA THR A 133 -4.50 -3.30 -7.62
C THR A 133 -3.14 -3.71 -8.19
N ASN A 134 -3.07 -4.35 -9.36
CA ASN A 134 -1.83 -4.61 -10.08
C ASN A 134 -1.18 -3.33 -10.61
N ALA A 135 -1.92 -2.22 -10.68
CA ALA A 135 -1.37 -0.89 -10.95
C ALA A 135 -0.35 -0.46 -9.88
N ILE A 136 -0.41 -1.03 -8.66
CA ILE A 136 0.62 -0.83 -7.64
C ILE A 136 1.81 -1.76 -7.95
N SER A 137 2.53 -1.45 -9.03
CA SER A 137 3.70 -2.22 -9.47
C SER A 137 4.73 -1.28 -10.09
N PRO A 138 6.02 -1.54 -9.91
CA PRO A 138 7.07 -0.73 -10.54
C PRO A 138 6.87 -0.60 -12.05
N GLY A 139 6.98 0.63 -12.56
CA GLY A 139 6.86 0.93 -13.99
C GLY A 139 5.42 1.09 -14.51
N THR A 140 4.43 1.14 -13.65
CA THR A 140 3.04 1.47 -14.05
C THR A 140 2.80 2.99 -14.01
N GLU A 141 1.83 3.45 -14.81
CA GLU A 141 1.44 4.85 -14.86
C GLU A 141 1.02 5.41 -13.50
N PHE A 142 0.29 4.62 -12.71
CA PHE A 142 -0.09 5.01 -11.35
C PHE A 142 1.13 5.26 -10.45
N MET A 143 2.14 4.38 -10.50
CA MET A 143 3.35 4.53 -9.68
C MET A 143 4.21 5.72 -10.15
N GLU A 144 4.19 6.05 -11.43
CA GLU A 144 4.84 7.23 -11.99
C GLU A 144 4.16 8.51 -11.50
N LYS A 145 2.82 8.58 -11.56
CA LYS A 145 2.02 9.68 -11.01
C LYS A 145 2.27 9.85 -9.50
N LEU A 146 2.23 8.76 -8.75
CA LEU A 146 2.51 8.78 -7.31
C LEU A 146 3.89 9.33 -7.01
N THR A 147 4.91 8.90 -7.74
CA THR A 147 6.29 9.37 -7.55
C THR A 147 6.41 10.87 -7.86
N GLY A 148 5.75 11.35 -8.91
CA GLY A 148 5.69 12.76 -9.28
C GLY A 148 5.05 13.60 -8.16
N GLU A 149 3.89 13.18 -7.67
CA GLU A 149 3.16 13.91 -6.62
C GLU A 149 3.90 13.88 -5.27
N LEU A 150 4.55 12.78 -4.92
CA LEU A 150 5.42 12.72 -3.74
C LEU A 150 6.62 13.65 -3.87
N THR A 151 7.23 13.74 -5.05
CA THR A 151 8.34 14.65 -5.30
C THR A 151 7.88 16.11 -5.17
N ASN A 152 6.73 16.45 -5.74
CA ASN A 152 6.14 17.78 -5.61
C ASN A 152 5.84 18.11 -4.14
N TRP A 153 5.26 17.16 -3.41
CA TRP A 153 4.97 17.32 -1.99
C TRP A 153 6.25 17.54 -1.15
N ILE A 154 7.29 16.74 -1.37
CA ILE A 154 8.59 16.90 -0.67
C ILE A 154 9.18 18.28 -0.94
N ASN A 155 9.17 18.74 -2.20
CA ASN A 155 9.72 20.04 -2.58
C ASN A 155 8.92 21.24 -2.04
N SER A 156 7.70 21.01 -1.59
CA SER A 156 6.83 22.04 -0.99
C SER A 156 7.02 22.22 0.52
N LYS A 157 7.79 21.36 1.17
CA LYS A 157 8.03 21.37 2.63
C LYS A 157 9.34 22.06 2.98
#